data_7f704591255e8058e65241e9f5053b0a
#
_entry.id   7f704591255e8058e65241e9f5053b0a
#
_cell.length_a   1.000
_cell.length_b   1.000
_cell.length_c   1.000
_cell.angle_alpha   90.00
_cell.angle_beta   90.00
_cell.angle_gamma   90.00
#
_symmetry.space_group_name_H-M   'P 1'
#
loop_
_entity.id
_entity.type
_entity.pdbx_description
1 polymer ?
#
loop_
_entity_poly.entity_id
_entity_poly.type
_entity_poly.pdbx_seq_one_letter_code
_entity_poly.pdbx_strand_id
1 'polypeptide(L)'
;MTTPGAITTIPGTETAVLAGGCFWGMEDLIRKRPGVIDTRVGYTGGDVPNATYRNHGTHAEAIEIVFDPSTVSYRDLLEFFFQIHDPSTRNRQGNDIGLSYRSAIFPTTPEQEVTAYETIADVDASGLWPGPATTEVSPAGPFWEAEPEHQDYLERYPNGYTCHYVRPGWKLPKRDTETVS
;
A
#
# COMPACT_ATOMS: atom_id res chain seq x y z
N MET A 1 -10.18 16.27 -15.86
CA MET A 1 -9.63 16.67 -14.55
C MET A 1 -10.24 15.79 -13.47
N THR A 2 -9.39 15.16 -12.67
CA THR A 2 -9.86 14.26 -11.62
C THR A 2 -10.41 15.07 -10.45
N THR A 3 -11.59 14.70 -9.96
CA THR A 3 -12.16 15.33 -8.77
C THR A 3 -11.30 14.97 -7.55
N PRO A 4 -10.94 15.95 -6.70
CA PRO A 4 -10.20 15.65 -5.47
C PRO A 4 -10.93 14.57 -4.66
N GLY A 5 -10.19 13.60 -4.14
CA GLY A 5 -10.74 12.51 -3.35
C GLY A 5 -11.24 11.31 -4.15
N ALA A 6 -11.24 11.38 -5.48
CA ALA A 6 -11.68 10.25 -6.30
C ALA A 6 -10.55 9.23 -6.49
N ILE A 7 -10.93 7.94 -6.51
CA ILE A 7 -9.99 6.87 -6.86
C ILE A 7 -9.86 6.82 -8.38
N THR A 8 -8.63 6.65 -8.87
CA THR A 8 -8.36 6.57 -10.30
C THR A 8 -9.01 5.33 -10.92
N THR A 9 -9.71 5.51 -12.05
CA THR A 9 -10.34 4.42 -12.78
C THR A 9 -9.91 4.49 -14.25
N ILE A 10 -9.29 3.42 -14.73
CA ILE A 10 -8.83 3.28 -16.13
C ILE A 10 -9.34 1.94 -16.64
N PRO A 11 -10.07 1.91 -17.81
CA PRO A 11 -10.60 0.65 -18.34
C PRO A 11 -9.51 -0.41 -18.55
N GLY A 12 -9.82 -1.65 -18.21
CA GLY A 12 -8.88 -2.76 -18.34
C GLY A 12 -7.85 -2.87 -17.24
N THR A 13 -7.90 -1.96 -16.27
CA THR A 13 -6.98 -1.99 -15.13
C THR A 13 -7.75 -2.12 -13.82
N GLU A 14 -6.99 -2.34 -12.75
CA GLU A 14 -7.53 -2.37 -11.39
C GLU A 14 -6.75 -1.37 -10.56
N THR A 15 -7.35 -0.89 -9.48
CA THR A 15 -6.71 0.09 -8.60
C THR A 15 -6.61 -0.47 -7.18
N ALA A 16 -5.41 -0.37 -6.59
CA ALA A 16 -5.16 -0.73 -5.21
C ALA A 16 -4.74 0.51 -4.42
N VAL A 17 -5.13 0.57 -3.14
CA VAL A 17 -4.73 1.65 -2.24
C VAL A 17 -4.15 1.02 -0.99
N LEU A 18 -2.88 1.31 -0.72
CA LEU A 18 -2.12 0.68 0.37
C LEU A 18 -1.36 1.74 1.16
N ALA A 19 -1.23 1.51 2.47
CA ALA A 19 -0.45 2.37 3.36
C ALA A 19 0.51 1.49 4.18
N GLY A 20 1.80 1.80 4.14
CA GLY A 20 2.81 1.00 4.83
C GLY A 20 3.99 1.84 5.29
N GLY A 21 3.73 3.03 5.84
CA GLY A 21 4.77 3.94 6.27
C GLY A 21 5.00 5.07 5.28
N CYS A 22 6.17 5.66 5.31
CA CYS A 22 6.48 6.79 4.43
C CYS A 22 6.24 6.44 2.97
N PHE A 23 5.41 7.22 2.30
CA PHE A 23 4.99 6.89 0.93
C PHE A 23 6.12 7.04 -0.12
N TRP A 24 7.21 7.73 0.21
CA TRP A 24 8.35 7.83 -0.72
C TRP A 24 8.95 6.45 -1.02
N GLY A 25 9.24 5.67 0.02
CA GLY A 25 9.83 4.33 -0.13
C GLY A 25 8.85 3.33 -0.69
N MET A 26 7.58 3.42 -0.28
CA MET A 26 6.54 2.55 -0.81
C MET A 26 6.41 2.72 -2.32
N GLU A 27 6.30 3.96 -2.78
CA GLU A 27 6.17 4.22 -4.21
C GLU A 27 7.40 3.77 -4.98
N ASP A 28 8.59 4.03 -4.46
CA ASP A 28 9.84 3.68 -5.14
C ASP A 28 9.93 2.19 -5.45
N LEU A 29 9.54 1.35 -4.49
CA LEU A 29 9.62 -0.09 -4.67
C LEU A 29 8.46 -0.64 -5.50
N ILE A 30 7.25 -0.13 -5.28
CA ILE A 30 6.06 -0.66 -5.95
C ILE A 30 6.02 -0.28 -7.44
N ARG A 31 6.38 0.95 -7.80
CA ARG A 31 6.31 1.36 -9.20
C ARG A 31 7.19 0.52 -10.13
N LYS A 32 8.19 -0.16 -9.59
CA LYS A 32 9.10 -1.00 -10.37
C LYS A 32 8.57 -2.40 -10.62
N ARG A 33 7.43 -2.76 -10.03
CA ARG A 33 6.89 -4.11 -10.17
C ARG A 33 6.27 -4.29 -11.56
N PRO A 34 6.53 -5.44 -12.22
CA PRO A 34 5.87 -5.73 -13.50
C PRO A 34 4.35 -5.71 -13.33
N GLY A 35 3.67 -5.08 -14.27
CA GLY A 35 2.21 -4.96 -14.22
C GLY A 35 1.71 -3.69 -13.55
N VAL A 36 2.54 -2.97 -12.82
CA VAL A 36 2.17 -1.67 -12.27
C VAL A 36 2.28 -0.63 -13.38
N ILE A 37 1.15 0.02 -13.68
CA ILE A 37 1.05 0.97 -14.78
C ILE A 37 1.34 2.39 -14.32
N ASP A 38 0.79 2.76 -13.16
CA ASP A 38 0.94 4.11 -12.63
C ASP A 38 0.78 4.11 -11.11
N THR A 39 1.39 5.08 -10.46
CA THR A 39 1.29 5.27 -9.01
C THR A 39 1.15 6.75 -8.71
N ARG A 40 0.44 7.05 -7.62
CA ARG A 40 0.49 8.38 -7.01
C ARG A 40 0.43 8.22 -5.50
N VAL A 41 1.10 9.11 -4.79
CA VAL A 41 1.08 9.11 -3.33
C VAL A 41 0.11 10.17 -2.82
N GLY A 42 -0.42 9.95 -1.63
CA GLY A 42 -1.40 10.86 -1.06
C GLY A 42 -1.80 10.48 0.35
N TYR A 43 -2.95 10.99 0.76
CA TYR A 43 -3.46 10.84 2.13
C TYR A 43 -4.87 10.30 2.08
N THR A 44 -5.15 9.26 2.87
CA THR A 44 -6.48 8.65 2.90
C THR A 44 -6.72 7.91 4.21
N GLY A 45 -7.98 7.56 4.46
CA GLY A 45 -8.37 6.79 5.64
C GLY A 45 -8.59 7.61 6.88
N GLY A 46 -8.57 8.92 6.78
CA GLY A 46 -8.75 9.85 7.91
C GLY A 46 -9.88 10.84 7.71
N ASP A 47 -9.78 11.98 8.38
CA ASP A 47 -10.92 12.88 8.59
C ASP A 47 -10.76 14.28 8.01
N VAL A 48 -9.59 14.69 7.58
CA VAL A 48 -9.36 16.07 7.13
C VAL A 48 -9.56 16.19 5.62
N PRO A 49 -10.47 17.08 5.15
CA PRO A 49 -10.59 17.33 3.71
C PRO A 49 -9.43 18.19 3.21
N ASN A 50 -9.11 18.05 1.92
CA ASN A 50 -8.00 18.77 1.28
C ASN A 50 -6.69 18.58 2.03
N ALA A 51 -6.38 17.32 2.36
CA ALA A 51 -5.22 16.97 3.17
C ALA A 51 -3.92 17.37 2.49
N THR A 52 -2.95 17.81 3.30
CA THR A 52 -1.62 18.18 2.85
C THR A 52 -0.59 17.49 3.75
N TYR A 53 0.67 17.54 3.35
CA TYR A 53 1.75 16.95 4.15
C TYR A 53 1.78 17.53 5.58
N ARG A 54 1.54 18.83 5.71
CA ARG A 54 1.57 19.50 7.00
C ARG A 54 0.27 19.38 7.78
N ASN A 55 -0.83 19.09 7.11
CA ASN A 55 -2.14 18.96 7.75
C ASN A 55 -2.95 17.88 7.09
N HIS A 56 -2.74 16.64 7.52
CA HIS A 56 -3.53 15.52 7.03
C HIS A 56 -4.24 14.76 8.14
N GLY A 57 -4.38 15.35 9.32
CA GLY A 57 -5.20 14.83 10.42
C GLY A 57 -4.90 13.37 10.73
N THR A 58 -5.93 12.53 10.68
CA THR A 58 -5.80 11.09 10.95
C THR A 58 -5.57 10.26 9.69
N HIS A 59 -5.35 10.89 8.53
CA HIS A 59 -5.03 10.17 7.30
C HIS A 59 -3.68 9.44 7.41
N ALA A 60 -3.59 8.29 6.72
CA ALA A 60 -2.33 7.62 6.49
C ALA A 60 -1.69 8.16 5.22
N GLU A 61 -0.35 8.17 5.17
CA GLU A 61 0.37 8.29 3.91
C GLU A 61 0.17 7.02 3.13
N ALA A 62 -0.31 7.14 1.90
CA ALA A 62 -0.75 5.99 1.12
C ALA A 62 -0.31 6.11 -0.32
N ILE A 63 -0.35 4.98 -1.01
CA ILE A 63 -0.06 4.91 -2.44
C ILE A 63 -1.28 4.33 -3.15
N GLU A 64 -1.69 4.99 -4.22
CA GLU A 64 -2.68 4.47 -5.15
C GLU A 64 -1.92 3.84 -6.31
N ILE A 65 -2.27 2.60 -6.63
CA ILE A 65 -1.57 1.80 -7.63
C ILE A 65 -2.56 1.39 -8.71
N VAL A 66 -2.29 1.81 -9.95
CA VAL A 66 -3.05 1.33 -11.11
C VAL A 66 -2.25 0.17 -11.71
N PHE A 67 -2.85 -1.00 -11.83
CA PHE A 67 -2.14 -2.19 -12.29
C PHE A 67 -2.96 -2.99 -13.29
N ASP A 68 -2.25 -3.77 -14.10
CA ASP A 68 -2.83 -4.69 -15.07
C ASP A 68 -3.03 -6.06 -14.41
N PRO A 69 -4.27 -6.45 -14.11
CA PRO A 69 -4.54 -7.70 -13.39
C PRO A 69 -4.20 -8.95 -14.20
N SER A 70 -3.95 -8.83 -15.50
CA SER A 70 -3.49 -9.96 -16.30
C SER A 70 -1.98 -10.20 -16.16
N THR A 71 -1.24 -9.23 -15.66
CA THR A 71 0.21 -9.33 -15.46
C THR A 71 0.55 -9.55 -13.99
N VAL A 72 -0.11 -8.85 -13.09
CA VAL A 72 0.11 -8.97 -11.64
C VAL A 72 -1.25 -8.99 -10.94
N SER A 73 -1.45 -9.95 -10.04
CA SER A 73 -2.71 -10.02 -9.29
C SER A 73 -2.70 -9.08 -8.11
N TYR A 74 -3.89 -8.78 -7.57
CA TYR A 74 -3.99 -8.03 -6.33
C TYR A 74 -3.28 -8.76 -5.19
N ARG A 75 -3.41 -10.10 -5.16
CA ARG A 75 -2.72 -10.93 -4.17
C ARG A 75 -1.19 -10.76 -4.27
N ASP A 76 -0.65 -10.75 -5.48
CA ASP A 76 0.79 -10.55 -5.68
C ASP A 76 1.24 -9.20 -5.14
N LEU A 77 0.44 -8.15 -5.36
CA LEU A 77 0.75 -6.82 -4.83
C LEU A 77 0.76 -6.83 -3.30
N LEU A 78 -0.22 -7.51 -2.68
CA LEU A 78 -0.28 -7.58 -1.21
C LEU A 78 0.89 -8.39 -0.65
N GLU A 79 1.28 -9.48 -1.30
CA GLU A 79 2.44 -10.25 -0.85
C GLU A 79 3.71 -9.40 -0.89
N PHE A 80 3.88 -8.61 -1.93
CA PHE A 80 5.01 -7.68 -2.02
C PHE A 80 4.92 -6.57 -0.96
N PHE A 81 3.72 -6.02 -0.77
CA PHE A 81 3.46 -5.00 0.26
C PHE A 81 3.93 -5.48 1.63
N PHE A 82 3.63 -6.73 2.00
CA PHE A 82 4.06 -7.30 3.27
C PHE A 82 5.55 -7.64 3.30
N GLN A 83 6.23 -7.67 2.16
CA GLN A 83 7.68 -7.85 2.12
C GLN A 83 8.47 -6.57 2.33
N ILE A 84 7.87 -5.43 2.00
CA ILE A 84 8.61 -4.15 1.97
C ILE A 84 8.37 -3.27 3.18
N HIS A 85 7.47 -3.67 4.09
CA HIS A 85 7.26 -2.94 5.35
C HIS A 85 6.98 -3.94 6.46
N ASP A 86 7.14 -3.50 7.71
CA ASP A 86 6.84 -4.34 8.87
C ASP A 86 5.39 -4.07 9.34
N PRO A 87 4.47 -5.01 9.10
CA PRO A 87 3.08 -4.81 9.48
C PRO A 87 2.82 -5.05 10.97
N SER A 88 3.82 -5.50 11.72
CA SER A 88 3.62 -5.86 13.13
C SER A 88 3.78 -4.67 14.07
N THR A 89 4.20 -3.50 13.58
CA THR A 89 4.40 -2.32 14.40
C THR A 89 3.21 -1.37 14.24
N ARG A 90 2.44 -1.20 15.30
CA ARG A 90 1.23 -0.37 15.27
C ARG A 90 1.60 1.12 15.14
N ASN A 91 0.98 1.80 14.17
CA ASN A 91 1.15 3.24 13.94
C ASN A 91 2.62 3.65 13.87
N ARG A 92 3.44 2.80 13.24
CA ARG A 92 4.87 3.04 13.15
C ARG A 92 5.46 2.22 12.01
N GLN A 93 6.46 2.79 11.33
CA GLN A 93 7.26 2.04 10.38
C GLN A 93 8.71 2.51 10.50
N GLY A 94 9.58 1.62 10.99
CA GLY A 94 10.97 1.96 11.23
C GLY A 94 11.10 3.12 12.19
N ASN A 95 11.75 4.19 11.78
CA ASN A 95 11.95 5.39 12.57
C ASN A 95 10.75 6.36 12.53
N ASP A 96 9.79 6.10 11.67
CA ASP A 96 8.64 6.97 11.50
C ASP A 96 7.52 6.54 12.44
N ILE A 97 7.10 7.42 13.34
CA ILE A 97 6.12 7.12 14.39
C ILE A 97 4.90 8.01 14.22
N GLY A 98 3.71 7.42 14.29
CA GLY A 98 2.44 8.14 14.24
C GLY A 98 1.43 7.50 13.32
N LEU A 99 0.18 7.96 13.38
CA LEU A 99 -0.93 7.47 12.56
C LEU A 99 -0.65 7.55 11.05
N SER A 100 0.13 8.55 10.64
CA SER A 100 0.50 8.73 9.23
C SER A 100 1.22 7.51 8.65
N TYR A 101 1.90 6.76 9.50
CA TYR A 101 2.79 5.66 9.07
C TYR A 101 2.25 4.29 9.42
N ARG A 102 0.95 4.20 9.68
CA ARG A 102 0.32 2.91 10.00
C ARG A 102 0.20 2.02 8.78
N SER A 103 0.12 0.72 9.03
CA SER A 103 -0.13 -0.29 7.99
C SER A 103 -1.62 -0.37 7.71
N ALA A 104 -2.03 -0.24 6.47
CA ALA A 104 -3.44 -0.33 6.11
C ALA A 104 -3.63 -0.77 4.66
N ILE A 105 -4.73 -1.48 4.43
CA ILE A 105 -5.20 -1.86 3.11
C ILE A 105 -6.59 -1.25 2.95
N PHE A 106 -6.80 -0.53 1.86
CA PHE A 106 -8.08 0.10 1.56
C PHE A 106 -8.68 -0.52 0.30
N PRO A 107 -9.42 -1.65 0.42
CA PRO A 107 -9.98 -2.32 -0.75
C PRO A 107 -10.90 -1.42 -1.56
N THR A 108 -10.80 -1.52 -2.88
CA THR A 108 -11.68 -0.79 -3.80
C THR A 108 -12.82 -1.67 -4.31
N THR A 109 -12.77 -2.98 -4.04
CA THR A 109 -13.82 -3.94 -4.43
C THR A 109 -14.02 -4.97 -3.32
N PRO A 110 -15.19 -5.66 -3.29
CA PRO A 110 -15.41 -6.74 -2.33
C PRO A 110 -14.40 -7.87 -2.47
N GLU A 111 -13.96 -8.18 -3.69
CA GLU A 111 -12.96 -9.22 -3.95
C GLU A 111 -11.62 -8.84 -3.34
N GLN A 112 -11.23 -7.58 -3.43
CA GLN A 112 -10.02 -7.08 -2.80
C GLN A 112 -10.10 -7.22 -1.28
N GLU A 113 -11.26 -6.94 -0.69
CA GLU A 113 -11.44 -7.07 0.75
C GLU A 113 -11.20 -8.50 1.21
N VAL A 114 -11.79 -9.48 0.51
CA VAL A 114 -11.60 -10.89 0.82
C VAL A 114 -10.12 -11.25 0.73
N THR A 115 -9.45 -10.85 -0.35
CA THR A 115 -8.04 -11.14 -0.56
C THR A 115 -7.18 -10.50 0.52
N ALA A 116 -7.54 -9.30 0.97
CA ALA A 116 -6.81 -8.62 2.04
C ALA A 116 -6.84 -9.41 3.34
N TYR A 117 -8.02 -9.86 3.76
CA TYR A 117 -8.15 -10.66 4.98
C TYR A 117 -7.44 -12.00 4.85
N GLU A 118 -7.54 -12.66 3.70
CA GLU A 118 -6.85 -13.94 3.46
C GLU A 118 -5.33 -13.77 3.54
N THR A 119 -4.82 -12.69 2.97
CA THR A 119 -3.37 -12.44 2.98
C THR A 119 -2.88 -12.17 4.39
N ILE A 120 -3.61 -11.38 5.16
CA ILE A 120 -3.28 -11.11 6.57
C ILE A 120 -3.27 -12.41 7.37
N ALA A 121 -4.28 -13.26 7.16
CA ALA A 121 -4.35 -14.55 7.86
C ALA A 121 -3.13 -15.42 7.51
N ASP A 122 -2.70 -15.42 6.26
CA ASP A 122 -1.53 -16.19 5.83
C ASP A 122 -0.24 -15.63 6.44
N VAL A 123 -0.12 -14.30 6.51
CA VAL A 123 1.01 -13.65 7.17
C VAL A 123 1.09 -14.08 8.64
N ASP A 124 -0.02 -13.98 9.34
CA ASP A 124 -0.06 -14.33 10.77
C ASP A 124 0.23 -15.82 11.00
N ALA A 125 -0.30 -16.68 10.14
CA ALA A 125 -0.12 -18.12 10.29
C ALA A 125 1.28 -18.61 9.93
N SER A 126 2.01 -17.86 9.10
CA SER A 126 3.32 -18.29 8.59
C SER A 126 4.42 -18.26 9.64
N GLY A 127 4.33 -17.35 10.63
CA GLY A 127 5.38 -17.14 11.60
C GLY A 127 6.64 -16.49 11.03
N LEU A 128 6.60 -15.98 9.81
CA LEU A 128 7.78 -15.40 9.16
C LEU A 128 8.04 -13.95 9.60
N TRP A 129 7.02 -13.25 10.06
CA TRP A 129 7.11 -11.86 10.50
C TRP A 129 7.36 -11.78 12.01
N PRO A 130 7.90 -10.64 12.52
CA PRO A 130 8.23 -10.51 13.95
C PRO A 130 7.04 -10.65 14.91
N GLY A 131 5.82 -10.40 14.42
CA GLY A 131 4.60 -10.51 15.24
C GLY A 131 3.36 -10.44 14.36
N PRO A 132 2.17 -10.48 14.98
CA PRO A 132 0.92 -10.41 14.23
C PRO A 132 0.80 -9.09 13.48
N ALA A 133 0.17 -9.13 12.30
CA ALA A 133 -0.06 -7.92 11.52
C ALA A 133 -1.07 -7.01 12.25
N THR A 134 -0.74 -5.72 12.32
CA THR A 134 -1.64 -4.70 12.85
C THR A 134 -2.38 -3.97 11.72
N THR A 135 -2.29 -4.49 10.52
CA THR A 135 -2.82 -3.87 9.32
C THR A 135 -4.32 -3.63 9.40
N GLU A 136 -4.72 -2.38 9.24
CA GLU A 136 -6.13 -2.00 9.15
C GLU A 136 -6.69 -2.40 7.79
N VAL A 137 -7.94 -2.88 7.73
CA VAL A 137 -8.64 -3.11 6.47
C VAL A 137 -9.92 -2.31 6.52
N SER A 138 -10.02 -1.29 5.67
CA SER A 138 -11.18 -0.40 5.62
C SER A 138 -11.48 -0.07 4.16
N PRO A 139 -12.75 0.02 3.74
CA PRO A 139 -13.07 0.36 2.35
C PRO A 139 -12.39 1.65 1.91
N ALA A 140 -11.95 1.69 0.65
CA ALA A 140 -11.33 2.88 0.09
C ALA A 140 -12.32 4.05 0.09
N GLY A 141 -11.89 5.18 0.61
CA GLY A 141 -12.63 6.42 0.61
C GLY A 141 -11.90 7.47 -0.22
N PRO A 142 -12.15 8.76 0.06
CA PRO A 142 -11.45 9.83 -0.66
C PRO A 142 -9.94 9.69 -0.56
N PHE A 143 -9.27 9.87 -1.68
CA PHE A 143 -7.81 9.84 -1.76
C PHE A 143 -7.35 11.26 -2.13
N TRP A 144 -6.64 11.92 -1.22
CA TRP A 144 -6.16 13.28 -1.40
C TRP A 144 -4.74 13.22 -1.93
N GLU A 145 -4.55 13.50 -3.21
CA GLU A 145 -3.25 13.43 -3.85
C GLU A 145 -2.26 14.36 -3.13
N ALA A 146 -1.07 13.84 -2.84
CA ALA A 146 -0.02 14.64 -2.19
C ALA A 146 0.57 15.65 -3.17
N GLU A 147 1.22 16.63 -2.60
CA GLU A 147 1.85 17.72 -3.34
C GLU A 147 2.83 17.17 -4.41
N PRO A 148 3.03 17.88 -5.52
CA PRO A 148 3.89 17.40 -6.61
C PRO A 148 5.31 17.04 -6.16
N GLU A 149 5.85 17.69 -5.15
CA GLU A 149 7.20 17.40 -4.66
C GLU A 149 7.32 16.03 -4.02
N HIS A 150 6.19 15.41 -3.63
CA HIS A 150 6.19 14.06 -3.05
C HIS A 150 5.96 12.96 -4.08
N GLN A 151 5.52 13.31 -5.29
CA GLN A 151 5.32 12.31 -6.34
C GLN A 151 6.66 11.89 -6.91
N ASP A 152 6.89 10.57 -6.99
CA ASP A 152 8.13 9.98 -7.51
C ASP A 152 9.40 10.55 -6.84
N TYR A 153 9.30 10.80 -5.53
CA TYR A 153 10.34 11.49 -4.79
C TYR A 153 11.71 10.78 -4.90
N LEU A 154 11.75 9.47 -4.69
CA LEU A 154 13.01 8.73 -4.72
C LEU A 154 13.50 8.46 -6.15
N GLU A 155 12.64 8.62 -7.17
CA GLU A 155 13.10 8.60 -8.54
C GLU A 155 13.91 9.86 -8.86
N ARG A 156 13.45 11.01 -8.34
CA ARG A 156 14.16 12.28 -8.52
C ARG A 156 15.34 12.45 -7.55
N TYR A 157 15.25 11.83 -6.38
CA TYR A 157 16.27 11.90 -5.35
C TYR A 157 16.64 10.48 -4.89
N PRO A 158 17.42 9.71 -5.69
CA PRO A 158 17.70 8.31 -5.38
C PRO A 158 18.39 8.05 -4.04
N ASN A 159 19.09 9.05 -3.50
CA ASN A 159 19.75 8.95 -2.21
C ASN A 159 18.90 9.53 -1.07
N GLY A 160 17.62 9.84 -1.33
CA GLY A 160 16.71 10.38 -0.33
C GLY A 160 16.38 9.34 0.74
N TYR A 161 15.71 9.83 1.79
CA TYR A 161 15.33 8.97 2.93
C TYR A 161 14.37 7.87 2.52
N THR A 162 14.65 6.64 2.98
CA THR A 162 13.70 5.53 2.94
C THR A 162 13.99 4.56 4.07
N CYS A 163 12.93 3.98 4.65
CA CYS A 163 13.03 2.87 5.58
C CYS A 163 12.50 1.59 4.95
N HIS A 164 12.17 1.60 3.67
CA HIS A 164 11.60 0.45 2.97
C HIS A 164 12.66 -0.30 2.20
N TYR A 165 12.58 -1.64 2.28
CA TYR A 165 13.44 -2.53 1.51
C TYR A 165 12.74 -3.89 1.42
N VAL A 166 13.13 -4.66 0.41
CA VAL A 166 12.58 -6.01 0.23
C VAL A 166 13.26 -6.96 1.21
N ARG A 167 12.45 -7.66 2.02
CA ARG A 167 12.95 -8.66 2.95
C ARG A 167 12.70 -10.05 2.36
N PRO A 168 13.74 -10.73 1.85
CA PRO A 168 13.55 -12.01 1.15
C PRO A 168 12.89 -13.09 2.01
N GLY A 169 13.15 -13.07 3.33
CA GLY A 169 12.60 -14.05 4.25
C GLY A 169 11.10 -13.87 4.54
N TRP A 170 10.53 -12.73 4.18
CA TRP A 170 9.12 -12.43 4.43
C TRP A 170 8.26 -12.72 3.21
N LYS A 171 8.51 -13.84 2.57
CA LYS A 171 7.79 -14.23 1.37
C LYS A 171 6.86 -15.38 1.68
N LEU A 172 5.56 -15.15 1.45
CA LEU A 172 4.55 -16.18 1.66
C LEU A 172 4.68 -17.29 0.61
N PRO A 173 4.45 -18.57 1.01
CA PRO A 173 4.34 -19.64 0.04
C PRO A 173 3.07 -19.47 -0.78
N LYS A 174 3.08 -20.01 -2.02
CA LYS A 174 1.88 -20.00 -2.85
C LYS A 174 0.79 -20.85 -2.21
N ARG A 175 -0.46 -20.40 -2.34
CA ARG A 175 -1.61 -21.16 -1.85
C ARG A 175 -1.86 -22.38 -2.73
N ASP A 176 -2.09 -23.53 -2.10
CA ASP A 176 -2.42 -24.74 -2.84
C ASP A 176 -3.72 -24.62 -3.61
N THR A 177 -4.66 -23.83 -3.13
CA THR A 177 -5.93 -23.60 -3.80
C THR A 177 -5.79 -23.02 -5.19
N GLU A 178 -4.68 -22.39 -5.50
CA GLU A 178 -4.42 -21.85 -6.83
C GLU A 178 -4.20 -22.96 -7.85
N THR A 179 -3.85 -24.15 -7.41
CA THR A 179 -3.58 -25.28 -8.28
C THR A 179 -4.78 -26.20 -8.47
N VAL A 180 -5.88 -25.95 -7.77
CA VAL A 180 -7.06 -26.81 -7.73
C VAL A 180 -8.21 -26.20 -8.49
N SER A 181 -8.06 -25.41 -9.36
CA SER A 181 -9.14 -24.75 -10.11
C SER A 181 -9.74 -25.66 -11.17
#